data_14391d2022f87010f2dd963f3cb2a14d
#
_entry.id   14391d2022f87010f2dd963f3cb2a14d
#
_cell.length_a   1.000
_cell.length_b   1.000
_cell.length_c   1.000
_cell.angle_alpha   90.00
_cell.angle_beta   90.00
_cell.angle_gamma   90.00
#
_symmetry.space_group_name_H-M   'P 1'
#
loop_
_entity.id
_entity.type
_entity.pdbx_description
1 polymer ?
#
loop_
_entity_poly.entity_id
_entity_poly.type
_entity_poly.pdbx_seq_one_letter_code
_entity_poly.pdbx_strand_id
1 'polypeptide(L)'
;MKRIFSVVVCAVGIFFSMTAESKDGCLKSYVSADSLLLYEYYESHIWVSPLNYTRVFSEQRAVAPDWFHYRDRVIELRVLALRKRIWDEYLRDFPLERLSVRVWLMFSLRTGELETVELMFRREVLEDTDSFPIREIIAMCMNSDWSGSTYIMEHKPDKYDNMYTGYIFPLY
;
A
#
# COMPACT_ATOMS: atom_id res chain seq x y z
N MET A 1 6.42 -54.18 -27.62
CA MET A 1 6.13 -53.64 -26.28
C MET A 1 6.90 -52.36 -26.10
N LYS A 2 6.22 -51.19 -26.25
CA LYS A 2 6.81 -49.86 -26.07
C LYS A 2 6.40 -49.38 -24.67
N ARG A 3 7.38 -49.20 -23.78
CA ARG A 3 7.18 -48.64 -22.45
C ARG A 3 7.12 -47.09 -22.57
N ILE A 4 5.97 -46.51 -22.24
CA ILE A 4 5.77 -45.07 -22.13
C ILE A 4 6.24 -44.71 -20.74
N PHE A 5 7.32 -43.91 -20.63
CA PHE A 5 7.74 -43.26 -19.39
C PHE A 5 6.91 -42.00 -19.24
N SER A 6 6.01 -42.01 -18.26
CA SER A 6 5.30 -40.80 -17.81
C SER A 6 6.23 -40.03 -16.89
N VAL A 7 6.72 -38.89 -17.35
CA VAL A 7 7.47 -37.94 -16.50
C VAL A 7 6.46 -37.12 -15.76
N VAL A 8 6.30 -37.38 -14.48
CA VAL A 8 5.56 -36.51 -13.55
C VAL A 8 6.48 -35.37 -13.17
N VAL A 9 6.25 -34.19 -13.74
CA VAL A 9 6.90 -32.95 -13.29
C VAL A 9 6.18 -32.47 -12.03
N CYS A 10 6.75 -32.81 -10.88
CA CYS A 10 6.39 -32.15 -9.62
C CYS A 10 6.91 -30.71 -9.67
N ALA A 11 6.03 -29.75 -9.88
CA ALA A 11 6.31 -28.36 -9.64
C ALA A 11 6.46 -28.15 -8.12
N VAL A 12 7.69 -28.25 -7.62
CA VAL A 12 8.03 -27.86 -6.25
C VAL A 12 8.05 -26.34 -6.25
N GLY A 13 6.97 -25.76 -5.77
CA GLY A 13 6.92 -24.34 -5.46
C GLY A 13 7.95 -24.05 -4.37
N ILE A 14 9.10 -23.50 -4.75
CA ILE A 14 10.10 -23.01 -3.80
C ILE A 14 9.53 -21.74 -3.19
N PHE A 15 8.92 -21.84 -2.02
CA PHE A 15 8.63 -20.71 -1.17
C PHE A 15 9.98 -20.18 -0.64
N PHE A 16 10.52 -19.16 -1.28
CA PHE A 16 11.57 -18.36 -0.66
C PHE A 16 10.95 -17.60 0.51
N SER A 17 11.05 -18.17 1.71
CA SER A 17 10.96 -17.38 2.94
C SER A 17 12.17 -16.48 2.97
N MET A 18 12.07 -15.28 2.41
CA MET A 18 12.97 -14.21 2.78
C MET A 18 12.62 -13.83 4.23
N THR A 19 13.38 -14.34 5.17
CA THR A 19 13.43 -13.83 6.53
C THR A 19 14.11 -12.46 6.46
N ALA A 20 13.36 -11.43 6.08
CA ALA A 20 13.72 -10.08 6.40
C ALA A 20 13.77 -9.99 7.94
N GLU A 21 14.82 -9.37 8.48
CA GLU A 21 14.90 -9.09 9.91
C GLU A 21 13.56 -8.54 10.38
N SER A 22 13.00 -9.17 11.41
CA SER A 22 11.71 -8.86 11.98
C SER A 22 11.66 -7.38 12.35
N LYS A 23 10.99 -6.58 11.53
CA LYS A 23 10.58 -5.24 11.92
C LYS A 23 9.66 -5.39 13.12
N ASP A 24 9.86 -4.57 14.13
CA ASP A 24 9.12 -4.64 15.41
C ASP A 24 7.62 -4.90 15.19
N GLY A 25 7.15 -6.08 15.62
CA GLY A 25 5.77 -6.49 15.58
C GLY A 25 5.25 -7.16 14.30
N CYS A 26 6.03 -7.31 13.23
CA CYS A 26 5.62 -8.09 12.07
C CYS A 26 5.72 -9.58 12.36
N LEU A 27 4.59 -10.29 12.28
CA LEU A 27 4.49 -11.73 12.57
C LEU A 27 4.93 -12.60 11.39
N LYS A 28 4.55 -12.22 10.17
CA LYS A 28 4.92 -12.89 8.92
C LYS A 28 4.80 -11.94 7.74
N SER A 29 5.53 -12.19 6.68
CA SER A 29 5.35 -11.51 5.40
C SER A 29 5.38 -12.49 4.25
N TYR A 30 4.70 -12.17 3.15
CA TYR A 30 4.79 -12.90 1.90
C TYR A 30 4.60 -11.98 0.70
N VAL A 31 5.11 -12.41 -0.43
CA VAL A 31 4.95 -11.72 -1.72
C VAL A 31 3.82 -12.39 -2.49
N SER A 32 2.97 -11.58 -3.16
CA SER A 32 1.91 -12.10 -4.03
C SER A 32 2.49 -12.98 -5.15
N ALA A 33 1.69 -13.93 -5.66
CA ALA A 33 2.12 -14.90 -6.66
C ALA A 33 2.70 -14.26 -7.94
N ASP A 34 2.28 -13.06 -8.28
CA ASP A 34 2.78 -12.28 -9.42
C ASP A 34 3.95 -11.37 -9.09
N SER A 35 4.45 -11.42 -7.85
CA SER A 35 5.57 -10.61 -7.36
C SER A 35 5.34 -9.09 -7.44
N LEU A 36 4.10 -8.64 -7.36
CA LEU A 36 3.76 -7.20 -7.42
C LEU A 36 3.49 -6.58 -6.05
N LEU A 37 2.99 -7.37 -5.10
CA LEU A 37 2.58 -6.89 -3.78
C LEU A 37 3.31 -7.63 -2.66
N LEU A 38 3.67 -6.88 -1.61
CA LEU A 38 4.17 -7.39 -0.34
C LEU A 38 3.06 -7.28 0.70
N TYR A 39 2.78 -8.39 1.39
CA TYR A 39 1.85 -8.48 2.50
C TYR A 39 2.63 -8.65 3.80
N GLU A 40 2.43 -7.77 4.75
CA GLU A 40 3.03 -7.82 6.08
C GLU A 40 1.93 -7.96 7.14
N TYR A 41 1.96 -9.07 7.89
CA TYR A 41 0.97 -9.40 8.92
C TYR A 41 1.43 -8.95 10.28
N TYR A 42 0.59 -8.19 10.95
CA TYR A 42 0.72 -7.79 12.34
C TYR A 42 -0.38 -8.44 13.18
N GLU A 43 -0.36 -8.27 14.50
CA GLU A 43 -1.33 -8.87 15.38
C GLU A 43 -2.78 -8.52 15.04
N SER A 44 -3.06 -7.24 14.76
CA SER A 44 -4.41 -6.71 14.53
C SER A 44 -4.68 -6.27 13.09
N HIS A 45 -3.67 -6.22 12.24
CA HIS A 45 -3.81 -5.68 10.89
C HIS A 45 -2.83 -6.29 9.90
N ILE A 46 -3.11 -6.07 8.63
CA ILE A 46 -2.27 -6.48 7.50
C ILE A 46 -1.96 -5.22 6.69
N TRP A 47 -0.69 -5.02 6.39
CA TRP A 47 -0.25 -4.03 5.43
C TRP A 47 -0.04 -4.66 4.07
N VAL A 48 -0.48 -3.95 3.02
CA VAL A 48 -0.23 -4.34 1.63
C VAL A 48 0.40 -3.16 0.90
N SER A 49 1.57 -3.39 0.34
CA SER A 49 2.34 -2.39 -0.39
C SER A 49 2.88 -2.96 -1.71
N PRO A 50 3.19 -2.11 -2.72
CA PRO A 50 3.94 -2.55 -3.89
C PRO A 50 5.32 -3.12 -3.49
N LEU A 51 5.73 -4.25 -4.09
CA LEU A 51 6.98 -4.94 -3.75
C LEU A 51 8.23 -4.11 -4.03
N ASN A 52 8.19 -3.28 -5.05
CA ASN A 52 9.29 -2.38 -5.43
C ASN A 52 9.48 -1.18 -4.49
N TYR A 53 8.61 -1.05 -3.50
CA TYR A 53 8.68 0.02 -2.53
C TYR A 53 9.35 -0.45 -1.25
N THR A 54 10.56 0.06 -0.99
CA THR A 54 11.24 -0.18 0.29
C THR A 54 10.70 0.79 1.33
N ARG A 55 9.89 0.27 2.23
CA ARG A 55 9.30 1.04 3.32
C ARG A 55 10.40 1.55 4.26
N VAL A 56 10.66 2.84 4.21
CA VAL A 56 11.53 3.49 5.18
C VAL A 56 10.70 3.78 6.44
N PHE A 57 10.78 2.88 7.41
CA PHE A 57 10.25 3.14 8.75
C PHE A 57 11.15 4.14 9.47
N SER A 58 10.84 5.42 9.45
CA SER A 58 11.41 6.34 10.40
C SER A 58 10.49 6.41 11.61
N GLU A 59 11.05 6.35 12.81
CA GLU A 59 10.34 6.59 14.08
C GLU A 59 9.70 7.99 14.14
N GLN A 60 10.07 8.88 13.21
CA GLN A 60 9.56 10.26 13.08
C GLN A 60 8.31 10.40 12.19
N ARG A 61 7.55 9.35 12.01
CA ARG A 61 6.39 9.27 11.10
C ARG A 61 5.24 10.23 11.38
N ALA A 62 5.18 10.82 12.53
CA ALA A 62 3.95 11.48 12.96
C ALA A 62 3.84 12.94 12.53
N VAL A 63 4.92 13.59 12.12
CA VAL A 63 4.91 15.03 11.84
C VAL A 63 5.66 15.29 10.54
N ALA A 64 4.93 15.84 9.55
CA ALA A 64 5.59 16.39 8.38
C ALA A 64 6.53 17.52 8.82
N PRO A 65 7.77 17.58 8.28
CA PRO A 65 8.68 18.66 8.58
C PRO A 65 8.07 20.03 8.22
N ASP A 66 8.47 21.09 8.93
CA ASP A 66 7.94 22.45 8.75
C ASP A 66 8.04 23.01 7.31
N TRP A 67 8.90 22.43 6.48
CA TRP A 67 9.08 22.79 5.08
C TRP A 67 8.22 21.95 4.11
N PHE A 68 7.50 20.93 4.59
CA PHE A 68 6.56 20.12 3.79
C PHE A 68 5.14 20.31 4.32
N HIS A 69 4.21 20.68 3.44
CA HIS A 69 2.83 20.91 3.80
C HIS A 69 1.85 20.29 2.82
N TYR A 70 0.72 19.81 3.34
CA TYR A 70 -0.43 19.48 2.54
C TYR A 70 -1.26 20.73 2.28
N ARG A 71 -1.84 20.80 1.09
CA ARG A 71 -2.91 21.75 0.80
C ARG A 71 -4.24 21.09 1.19
N ASP A 72 -4.58 21.14 2.46
CA ASP A 72 -5.64 20.36 3.09
C ASP A 72 -6.93 20.34 2.28
N ARG A 73 -7.41 21.50 1.84
CA ARG A 73 -8.63 21.56 1.05
C ARG A 73 -8.52 20.85 -0.30
N VAL A 74 -7.37 20.92 -0.94
CA VAL A 74 -7.13 20.28 -2.26
C VAL A 74 -7.07 18.77 -2.11
N ILE A 75 -6.27 18.27 -1.16
CA ILE A 75 -6.13 16.83 -0.95
C ILE A 75 -7.44 16.21 -0.48
N GLU A 76 -8.19 16.88 0.41
CA GLU A 76 -9.52 16.42 0.86
C GLU A 76 -10.50 16.25 -0.30
N LEU A 77 -10.61 17.24 -1.18
CA LEU A 77 -11.52 17.18 -2.34
C LEU A 77 -11.12 16.05 -3.30
N ARG A 78 -9.82 15.85 -3.52
CA ARG A 78 -9.31 14.75 -4.36
C ARG A 78 -9.56 13.39 -3.74
N VAL A 79 -9.36 13.25 -2.43
CA VAL A 79 -9.68 12.04 -1.68
C VAL A 79 -11.18 11.74 -1.75
N LEU A 80 -12.03 12.72 -1.58
CA LEU A 80 -13.49 12.53 -1.70
C LEU A 80 -13.88 12.03 -3.10
N ALA A 81 -13.33 12.64 -4.15
CA ALA A 81 -13.58 12.21 -5.53
C ALA A 81 -13.06 10.80 -5.79
N LEU A 82 -11.85 10.48 -5.31
CA LEU A 82 -11.25 9.16 -5.42
C LEU A 82 -12.07 8.09 -4.69
N ARG A 83 -12.47 8.35 -3.44
CA ARG A 83 -13.32 7.43 -2.65
C ARG A 83 -14.63 7.12 -3.37
N LYS A 84 -15.27 8.15 -3.94
CA LYS A 84 -16.48 7.95 -4.73
C LYS A 84 -16.24 7.04 -5.93
N ARG A 85 -15.15 7.24 -6.68
CA ARG A 85 -14.80 6.38 -7.81
C ARG A 85 -14.52 4.95 -7.39
N ILE A 86 -13.70 4.74 -6.35
CA ILE A 86 -13.41 3.39 -5.83
C ILE A 86 -14.71 2.69 -5.41
N TRP A 87 -15.58 3.42 -4.73
CA TRP A 87 -16.89 2.91 -4.34
C TRP A 87 -17.73 2.48 -5.55
N ASP A 88 -17.90 3.38 -6.51
CA ASP A 88 -18.75 3.16 -7.66
C ASP A 88 -18.25 2.00 -8.55
N GLU A 89 -16.93 1.83 -8.67
CA GLU A 89 -16.33 0.85 -9.58
C GLU A 89 -16.10 -0.52 -8.91
N TYR A 90 -15.75 -0.57 -7.62
CA TYR A 90 -15.25 -1.81 -7.01
C TYR A 90 -15.98 -2.24 -5.73
N LEU A 91 -16.54 -1.32 -4.96
CA LEU A 91 -17.00 -1.62 -3.61
C LEU A 91 -18.53 -1.56 -3.43
N ARG A 92 -19.28 -1.20 -4.45
CA ARG A 92 -20.73 -1.03 -4.36
C ARG A 92 -21.45 -2.28 -3.81
N ASP A 93 -20.97 -3.45 -4.24
CA ASP A 93 -21.56 -4.74 -3.88
C ASP A 93 -20.83 -5.42 -2.71
N PHE A 94 -19.82 -4.75 -2.14
CA PHE A 94 -19.08 -5.26 -0.99
C PHE A 94 -19.85 -5.02 0.32
N PRO A 95 -19.89 -6.00 1.24
CA PRO A 95 -20.54 -5.83 2.53
C PRO A 95 -19.82 -4.78 3.36
N LEU A 96 -20.48 -3.63 3.62
CA LEU A 96 -19.94 -2.46 4.33
C LEU A 96 -19.35 -2.79 5.71
N GLU A 97 -19.96 -3.73 6.40
CA GLU A 97 -19.57 -4.16 7.75
C GLU A 97 -18.14 -4.73 7.80
N ARG A 98 -17.61 -5.14 6.64
CA ARG A 98 -16.28 -5.71 6.47
C ARG A 98 -15.24 -4.74 5.94
N LEU A 99 -15.63 -3.51 5.56
CA LEU A 99 -14.75 -2.53 4.94
C LEU A 99 -13.97 -1.71 5.98
N SER A 100 -13.12 -2.33 6.78
CA SER A 100 -12.15 -1.59 7.59
C SER A 100 -10.81 -1.48 6.89
N VAL A 101 -10.77 -0.67 5.82
CA VAL A 101 -9.58 -0.43 5.01
C VAL A 101 -9.16 1.03 5.12
N ARG A 102 -7.88 1.26 5.38
CA ARG A 102 -7.26 2.58 5.30
C ARG A 102 -6.29 2.63 4.14
N VAL A 103 -6.31 3.73 3.44
CA VAL A 103 -5.37 4.01 2.33
C VAL A 103 -4.34 5.01 2.82
N TRP A 104 -3.08 4.71 2.58
CA TRP A 104 -1.97 5.62 2.80
C TRP A 104 -1.40 6.06 1.46
N LEU A 105 -1.46 7.37 1.22
CA LEU A 105 -0.78 8.03 0.12
C LEU A 105 0.59 8.49 0.63
N MET A 106 1.65 7.96 0.06
CA MET A 106 3.03 8.27 0.46
C MET A 106 3.64 9.28 -0.50
N PHE A 107 3.84 10.50 -0.03
CA PHE A 107 4.42 11.58 -0.82
C PHE A 107 5.91 11.73 -0.54
N SER A 108 6.70 11.91 -1.59
CA SER A 108 8.12 12.20 -1.47
C SER A 108 8.35 13.53 -0.77
N LEU A 109 9.17 13.56 0.27
CA LEU A 109 9.59 14.81 0.90
C LEU A 109 10.51 15.64 -0.01
N ARG A 110 11.08 15.03 -1.04
CA ARG A 110 11.93 15.71 -2.01
C ARG A 110 11.13 16.49 -3.05
N THR A 111 10.12 15.84 -3.64
CA THR A 111 9.38 16.39 -4.78
C THR A 111 7.96 16.82 -4.44
N GLY A 112 7.38 16.32 -3.34
CA GLY A 112 5.96 16.49 -3.00
C GLY A 112 5.02 15.64 -3.87
N GLU A 113 5.57 14.75 -4.71
CA GLU A 113 4.79 13.88 -5.60
C GLU A 113 4.40 12.59 -4.89
N LEU A 114 3.29 11.99 -5.30
CA LEU A 114 2.89 10.67 -4.83
C LEU A 114 3.87 9.62 -5.38
N GLU A 115 4.53 8.90 -4.48
CA GLU A 115 5.50 7.85 -4.84
C GLU A 115 4.91 6.46 -4.74
N THR A 116 4.04 6.24 -3.74
CA THR A 116 3.41 4.94 -3.54
C THR A 116 2.13 5.03 -2.74
N VAL A 117 1.38 3.94 -2.77
CA VAL A 117 0.12 3.77 -2.03
C VAL A 117 0.21 2.47 -1.24
N GLU A 118 -0.15 2.54 0.03
CA GLU A 118 -0.27 1.37 0.89
C GLU A 118 -1.72 1.20 1.36
N LEU A 119 -2.14 -0.04 1.55
CA LEU A 119 -3.43 -0.37 2.15
C LEU A 119 -3.21 -1.04 3.50
N MET A 120 -3.99 -0.66 4.49
CA MET A 120 -4.03 -1.30 5.79
C MET A 120 -5.41 -1.87 6.04
N PHE A 121 -5.48 -3.16 6.30
CA PHE A 121 -6.70 -3.90 6.58
C PHE A 121 -6.73 -4.32 8.04
N ARG A 122 -7.90 -4.44 8.62
CA ARG A 122 -8.05 -5.32 9.78
C ARG A 122 -7.81 -6.76 9.34
N ARG A 123 -7.11 -7.53 10.17
CA ARG A 123 -6.70 -8.89 9.83
C ARG A 123 -7.89 -9.78 9.46
N GLU A 124 -8.97 -9.71 10.24
CA GLU A 124 -10.18 -10.51 10.03
C GLU A 124 -10.84 -10.21 8.66
N VAL A 125 -10.73 -8.97 8.19
CA VAL A 125 -11.34 -8.55 6.92
C VAL A 125 -10.62 -9.17 5.73
N LEU A 126 -9.29 -9.16 5.71
CA LEU A 126 -8.54 -9.65 4.56
C LEU A 126 -8.45 -11.18 4.52
N GLU A 127 -8.42 -11.85 5.67
CA GLU A 127 -8.40 -13.31 5.73
C GLU A 127 -9.71 -13.93 5.19
N ASP A 128 -10.82 -13.18 5.24
CA ASP A 128 -12.14 -13.61 4.75
C ASP A 128 -12.45 -13.18 3.29
N THR A 129 -11.61 -12.37 2.67
CA THR A 129 -11.93 -11.74 1.37
C THR A 129 -10.82 -11.87 0.34
N ASP A 130 -10.66 -13.07 -0.25
CA ASP A 130 -9.76 -13.29 -1.40
C ASP A 130 -10.12 -12.43 -2.63
N SER A 131 -11.33 -11.86 -2.65
CA SER A 131 -11.88 -11.08 -3.77
C SER A 131 -11.76 -9.57 -3.62
N PHE A 132 -11.09 -9.05 -2.59
CA PHE A 132 -10.94 -7.60 -2.42
C PHE A 132 -10.03 -7.01 -3.51
N PRO A 133 -10.47 -5.95 -4.24
CA PRO A 133 -9.77 -5.42 -5.41
C PRO A 133 -8.55 -4.55 -5.04
N ILE A 134 -7.57 -5.14 -4.34
CA ILE A 134 -6.39 -4.44 -3.81
C ILE A 134 -5.61 -3.72 -4.91
N ARG A 135 -5.35 -4.40 -6.03
CA ARG A 135 -4.53 -3.88 -7.13
C ARG A 135 -5.21 -2.75 -7.85
N GLU A 136 -6.48 -2.94 -8.12
CA GLU A 136 -7.32 -1.96 -8.78
C GLU A 136 -7.39 -0.67 -7.98
N ILE A 137 -7.54 -0.79 -6.65
CA ILE A 137 -7.55 0.36 -5.74
C ILE A 137 -6.19 1.05 -5.70
N ILE A 138 -5.08 0.30 -5.56
CA ILE A 138 -3.74 0.88 -5.61
C ILE A 138 -3.51 1.58 -6.96
N ALA A 139 -3.83 0.91 -8.07
CA ALA A 139 -3.67 1.48 -9.40
C ALA A 139 -4.52 2.75 -9.59
N MET A 140 -5.76 2.75 -9.13
CA MET A 140 -6.63 3.94 -9.20
C MET A 140 -6.06 5.09 -8.36
N CYS A 141 -5.52 4.83 -7.17
CA CYS A 141 -4.87 5.85 -6.36
C CYS A 141 -3.62 6.40 -7.04
N MET A 142 -2.74 5.52 -7.58
CA MET A 142 -1.51 5.92 -8.26
C MET A 142 -1.76 6.74 -9.54
N ASN A 143 -2.82 6.41 -10.30
CA ASN A 143 -3.19 7.10 -11.54
C ASN A 143 -4.07 8.34 -11.32
N SER A 144 -4.39 8.68 -10.07
CA SER A 144 -5.15 9.90 -9.77
C SER A 144 -4.25 11.14 -9.84
N ASP A 145 -4.85 12.29 -10.18
CA ASP A 145 -4.12 13.55 -10.18
C ASP A 145 -3.96 14.09 -8.76
N TRP A 146 -2.75 14.09 -8.25
CA TRP A 146 -2.37 14.65 -6.94
C TRP A 146 -1.63 15.99 -7.06
N SER A 147 -1.50 16.55 -8.27
CA SER A 147 -0.80 17.81 -8.49
C SER A 147 -1.37 18.93 -7.61
N GLY A 148 -0.50 19.70 -6.98
CA GLY A 148 -0.88 20.78 -6.08
C GLY A 148 -1.52 20.35 -4.74
N SER A 149 -1.56 19.04 -4.41
CA SER A 149 -2.03 18.55 -3.11
C SER A 149 -1.03 18.80 -1.98
N THR A 150 0.23 19.01 -2.34
CA THR A 150 1.33 19.29 -1.41
C THR A 150 2.13 20.49 -1.91
N TYR A 151 2.96 21.04 -1.04
CA TYR A 151 4.00 21.99 -1.42
C TYR A 151 5.23 21.85 -0.54
N ILE A 152 6.39 22.17 -1.10
CA ILE A 152 7.69 22.14 -0.43
C ILE A 152 8.26 23.55 -0.39
N MET A 153 8.75 23.97 0.76
CA MET A 153 9.47 25.25 0.90
C MET A 153 10.89 25.13 0.34
N GLU A 154 11.45 26.24 -0.13
CA GLU A 154 12.74 26.30 -0.85
C GLU A 154 13.94 25.74 -0.06
N HIS A 155 13.88 25.70 1.25
CA HIS A 155 15.01 25.35 2.16
C HIS A 155 14.77 24.03 2.91
N LYS A 156 14.63 22.91 2.18
CA LYS A 156 14.61 21.59 2.83
C LYS A 156 16.05 21.11 3.11
N PRO A 157 16.30 20.44 4.23
CA PRO A 157 17.60 19.78 4.48
C PRO A 157 17.78 18.54 3.59
N ASP A 158 18.97 18.37 3.00
CA ASP A 158 19.33 17.23 2.10
C ASP A 158 19.11 15.85 2.74
N LYS A 159 19.19 15.76 4.07
CA LYS A 159 18.97 14.50 4.81
C LYS A 159 17.59 13.86 4.59
N TYR A 160 16.64 14.58 3.99
CA TYR A 160 15.28 14.10 3.73
C TYR A 160 15.04 13.67 2.28
N ASP A 161 16.07 13.65 1.42
CA ASP A 161 15.91 13.38 -0.01
C ASP A 161 15.28 12.01 -0.33
N ASN A 162 15.42 11.03 0.56
CA ASN A 162 14.87 9.68 0.40
C ASN A 162 13.77 9.37 1.42
N MET A 163 13.14 10.40 2.00
CA MET A 163 12.08 10.22 2.99
C MET A 163 10.72 10.56 2.41
N TYR A 164 9.69 9.96 3.02
CA TYR A 164 8.30 10.11 2.64
C TYR A 164 7.45 10.57 3.80
N THR A 165 6.33 11.21 3.49
CA THR A 165 5.27 11.51 4.45
C THR A 165 3.96 10.91 3.97
N GLY A 166 3.12 10.46 4.90
CA GLY A 166 1.88 9.77 4.59
C GLY A 166 0.64 10.61 4.86
N TYR A 167 -0.30 10.63 3.91
CA TYR A 167 -1.67 11.09 4.13
C TYR A 167 -2.60 9.90 4.20
N ILE A 168 -3.35 9.77 5.31
CA ILE A 168 -4.17 8.58 5.60
C ILE A 168 -5.64 8.95 5.54
N PHE A 169 -6.43 8.10 4.89
CA PHE A 169 -7.89 8.22 4.92
C PHE A 169 -8.56 6.83 4.95
N PRO A 170 -9.74 6.71 5.57
CA PRO A 170 -10.54 5.50 5.47
C PRO A 170 -11.16 5.41 4.08
N LEU A 171 -11.32 4.19 3.59
CA LEU A 171 -11.86 3.98 2.24
C LEU A 171 -13.38 4.22 2.15
N TYR A 172 -14.08 4.17 3.27
CA TYR A 172 -15.55 4.36 3.38
C TYR A 172 -15.89 5.46 4.39
#